data_f03ac3b19164a71eaa4b9635c649aca8
#
_entry.id   f03ac3b19164a71eaa4b9635c649aca8
#
_cell.length_a   1.000
_cell.length_b   1.000
_cell.length_c   1.000
_cell.angle_alpha   90.00
_cell.angle_beta   90.00
_cell.angle_gamma   90.00
#
_symmetry.space_group_name_H-M   'P 1'
#
loop_
_entity.id
_entity.type
_entity.pdbx_description
1 polymer ?
#
loop_
_entity_poly.entity_id
_entity_poly.type
_entity_poly.pdbx_seq_one_letter_code
_entity_poly.pdbx_strand_id
1 'polypeptide(L)'
;VVTVTAAKQGVDFFNSTYQNIADEYGIVISSDSTGYYILTEYSLVKNSENIQVTYYDKTVDTAEFVAGDTTTDMAVIKTGSLNTAVVPVQFGNSDAVLKGDLLVATGKLYGFNGTIGYGIATGVNNSVNDTDSIYRLINTDISGTATSNGVILNLHGEVVGIITMAYNSDNTNFITAYAINDVRNLMQNLVNKKSMPYLGIKGQTVTDEIAATNKIPKGIYISAVETNSPAYKSGIQSGDVITQINGTGINNMESFMIQLEKSNPGDNVNVTIKRRGREDYKEIEFNLVLGVE
;
A
#
# COMPACT_ATOMS: atom_id res chain seq x y z
N VAL A 1 -10.60 4.06 16.29
CA VAL A 1 -10.55 5.18 15.36
C VAL A 1 -10.14 6.43 16.09
N VAL A 2 -9.23 7.21 15.52
CA VAL A 2 -8.73 8.46 16.06
C VAL A 2 -8.65 9.52 14.97
N THR A 3 -8.54 10.79 15.33
CA THR A 3 -8.17 11.86 14.41
C THR A 3 -6.69 12.13 14.56
N VAL A 4 -5.96 12.12 13.44
CA VAL A 4 -4.54 12.49 13.37
C VAL A 4 -4.46 13.89 12.81
N THR A 5 -3.89 14.82 13.57
CA THR A 5 -3.64 16.21 13.16
C THR A 5 -2.16 16.41 12.98
N ALA A 6 -1.74 16.93 11.84
CA ALA A 6 -0.35 17.18 11.54
C ALA A 6 -0.14 18.64 11.10
N ALA A 7 0.94 19.23 11.59
CA ALA A 7 1.33 20.59 11.27
C ALA A 7 2.59 20.60 10.42
N LYS A 8 2.53 21.30 9.27
CA LYS A 8 3.68 21.50 8.36
C LYS A 8 3.97 22.99 8.22
N GLN A 9 5.24 23.34 8.23
CA GLN A 9 5.62 24.71 7.84
C GLN A 9 5.56 24.85 6.32
N GLY A 10 4.94 25.92 5.89
CA GLY A 10 4.96 26.39 4.51
C GLY A 10 5.60 27.79 4.44
N VAL A 11 6.10 28.13 3.26
CA VAL A 11 6.61 29.48 2.98
C VAL A 11 5.76 30.05 1.85
N ASP A 12 5.21 31.22 2.07
CA ASP A 12 4.43 31.91 1.04
C ASP A 12 5.32 32.58 -0.02
N PHE A 13 4.71 33.19 -1.03
CA PHE A 13 5.42 33.90 -2.10
C PHE A 13 6.29 35.07 -1.59
N PHE A 14 6.00 35.59 -0.40
CA PHE A 14 6.74 36.70 0.24
C PHE A 14 7.79 36.22 1.24
N ASN A 15 8.14 34.89 1.24
CA ASN A 15 9.03 34.27 2.21
C ASN A 15 8.54 34.34 3.67
N SER A 16 7.25 34.57 3.89
CA SER A 16 6.67 34.49 5.22
C SER A 16 6.33 33.04 5.55
N THR A 17 6.74 32.55 6.72
CA THR A 17 6.40 31.22 7.18
C THR A 17 4.97 31.18 7.68
N TYR A 18 4.22 30.17 7.25
CA TYR A 18 2.89 29.86 7.78
C TYR A 18 2.81 28.39 8.18
N GLN A 19 1.94 28.08 9.11
CA GLN A 19 1.67 26.72 9.53
C GLN A 19 0.41 26.20 8.84
N ASN A 20 0.55 25.13 8.08
CA ASN A 20 -0.57 24.41 7.50
C ASN A 20 -0.93 23.24 8.41
N ILE A 21 -2.12 23.26 8.98
CA ILE A 21 -2.64 22.21 9.85
C ILE A 21 -3.68 21.44 9.06
N ALA A 22 -3.48 20.12 8.98
CA ALA A 22 -4.44 19.21 8.37
C ALA A 22 -4.78 18.08 9.35
N ASP A 23 -5.98 17.55 9.22
CA ASP A 23 -6.45 16.42 9.99
C ASP A 23 -6.97 15.31 9.09
N GLU A 24 -6.62 14.09 9.42
CA GLU A 24 -7.06 12.89 8.75
C GLU A 24 -7.44 11.79 9.75
N TYR A 25 -7.98 10.73 9.20
CA TYR A 25 -8.38 9.56 9.95
C TYR A 25 -7.16 8.71 10.34
N GLY A 26 -7.18 8.16 11.57
CA GLY A 26 -6.19 7.21 12.03
C GLY A 26 -6.85 5.96 12.64
N ILE A 27 -6.18 4.82 12.47
CA ILE A 27 -6.63 3.53 12.97
C ILE A 27 -5.58 2.98 13.91
N VAL A 28 -5.96 2.66 15.13
CA VAL A 28 -5.08 1.99 16.08
C VAL A 28 -4.95 0.53 15.67
N ILE A 29 -3.77 0.16 15.13
CA ILE A 29 -3.51 -1.18 14.58
C ILE A 29 -2.84 -2.12 15.58
N SER A 30 -2.06 -1.60 16.51
CA SER A 30 -1.40 -2.37 17.57
C SER A 30 -0.96 -1.47 18.72
N SER A 31 -0.44 -2.06 19.79
CA SER A 31 0.15 -1.35 20.93
C SER A 31 1.30 -2.15 21.52
N ASP A 32 2.20 -1.45 22.19
CA ASP A 32 3.19 -2.04 23.09
C ASP A 32 3.06 -1.43 24.50
N SER A 33 4.05 -1.65 25.35
CA SER A 33 4.04 -1.13 26.73
C SER A 33 4.13 0.39 26.85
N THR A 34 4.42 1.11 25.75
CA THR A 34 4.72 2.54 25.76
C THR A 34 3.71 3.38 24.98
N GLY A 35 2.96 2.81 24.03
CA GLY A 35 2.02 3.56 23.21
C GLY A 35 1.30 2.73 22.16
N TYR A 36 0.51 3.41 21.34
CA TYR A 36 -0.22 2.83 20.23
C TYR A 36 0.50 3.08 18.91
N TYR A 37 0.46 2.07 18.03
CA TYR A 37 0.79 2.21 16.63
C TYR A 37 -0.50 2.51 15.85
N ILE A 38 -0.48 3.59 15.10
CA ILE A 38 -1.64 4.12 14.38
C ILE A 38 -1.30 4.19 12.91
N LEU A 39 -2.13 3.58 12.07
CA LEU A 39 -2.08 3.70 10.62
C LEU A 39 -2.80 4.98 10.21
N THR A 40 -2.19 5.77 9.34
CA THR A 40 -2.73 7.01 8.77
C THR A 40 -2.13 7.27 7.38
N GLU A 41 -2.40 8.39 6.75
CA GLU A 41 -1.84 8.77 5.45
C GLU A 41 -0.40 9.28 5.58
N TYR A 42 0.47 8.77 4.71
CA TYR A 42 1.88 9.20 4.65
C TYR A 42 1.99 10.66 4.21
N SER A 43 1.20 11.06 3.22
CA SER A 43 1.13 12.45 2.74
C SER A 43 0.78 13.45 3.85
N LEU A 44 -0.02 13.04 4.84
CA LEU A 44 -0.32 13.86 6.01
C LEU A 44 0.92 14.05 6.89
N VAL A 45 1.56 12.94 7.30
CA VAL A 45 2.58 12.96 8.37
C VAL A 45 4.01 13.13 7.89
N LYS A 46 4.26 12.95 6.59
CA LYS A 46 5.57 13.17 5.98
C LYS A 46 6.04 14.61 6.20
N ASN A 47 7.24 14.75 6.77
CA ASN A 47 7.87 16.04 7.08
C ASN A 47 7.03 16.96 7.99
N SER A 48 6.16 16.37 8.82
CA SER A 48 5.41 17.14 9.82
C SER A 48 6.26 17.34 11.07
N GLU A 49 6.22 18.55 11.60
CA GLU A 49 6.97 18.93 12.81
C GLU A 49 6.26 18.50 14.10
N ASN A 50 4.94 18.43 14.04
CA ASN A 50 4.10 18.08 15.18
C ASN A 50 2.94 17.21 14.71
N ILE A 51 2.81 16.04 15.31
CA ILE A 51 1.72 15.12 15.07
C ILE A 51 0.97 14.91 16.37
N GLN A 52 -0.34 15.13 16.33
CA GLN A 52 -1.23 14.94 17.47
C GLN A 52 -2.30 13.90 17.12
N VAL A 53 -2.69 13.13 18.13
CA VAL A 53 -3.74 12.13 18.04
C VAL A 53 -4.85 12.51 19.01
N THR A 54 -6.04 12.75 18.47
CA THR A 54 -7.24 13.01 19.27
C THR A 54 -8.09 11.75 19.33
N TYR A 55 -8.31 11.24 20.51
CA TYR A 55 -9.15 10.06 20.77
C TYR A 55 -10.64 10.43 20.81
N TYR A 56 -11.51 9.41 20.85
CA TYR A 56 -12.96 9.62 20.88
C TYR A 56 -13.45 10.34 22.15
N ASP A 57 -12.74 10.19 23.27
CA ASP A 57 -13.00 10.88 24.53
C ASP A 57 -12.47 12.32 24.59
N LYS A 58 -11.96 12.82 23.47
CA LYS A 58 -11.34 14.13 23.27
C LYS A 58 -9.99 14.32 23.98
N THR A 59 -9.43 13.29 24.56
CA THR A 59 -8.05 13.36 25.02
C THR A 59 -7.10 13.45 23.82
N VAL A 60 -6.01 14.18 23.99
CA VAL A 60 -5.00 14.43 22.95
C VAL A 60 -3.66 13.91 23.41
N ASP A 61 -2.99 13.18 22.54
CA ASP A 61 -1.63 12.72 22.75
C ASP A 61 -0.73 13.19 21.59
N THR A 62 0.57 13.27 21.84
CA THR A 62 1.57 13.51 20.80
C THR A 62 1.98 12.17 20.17
N ALA A 63 2.37 12.22 18.91
CA ALA A 63 2.85 11.03 18.22
C ALA A 63 4.10 11.34 17.40
N GLU A 64 4.90 10.30 17.20
CA GLU A 64 6.09 10.34 16.37
C GLU A 64 5.88 9.54 15.09
N PHE A 65 6.45 10.01 14.00
CA PHE A 65 6.48 9.27 12.73
C PHE A 65 7.37 8.03 12.88
N VAL A 66 6.87 6.87 12.50
CA VAL A 66 7.59 5.60 12.55
C VAL A 66 8.17 5.25 11.19
N ALA A 67 7.31 5.07 10.21
CA ALA A 67 7.66 4.77 8.82
C ALA A 67 6.44 5.03 7.91
N GLY A 68 6.67 5.12 6.61
CA GLY A 68 5.60 5.29 5.63
C GLY A 68 6.01 4.79 4.26
N ASP A 69 5.00 4.50 3.46
CA ASP A 69 5.12 4.01 2.10
C ASP A 69 4.48 5.02 1.13
N THR A 70 5.24 5.42 0.12
CA THR A 70 4.79 6.43 -0.85
C THR A 70 3.79 5.88 -1.86
N THR A 71 3.86 4.60 -2.12
CA THR A 71 3.06 3.91 -3.15
C THR A 71 1.62 3.75 -2.71
N THR A 72 1.40 3.29 -1.48
CA THR A 72 0.07 3.10 -0.91
C THR A 72 -0.45 4.31 -0.14
N ASP A 73 0.39 5.32 0.08
CA ASP A 73 0.16 6.47 0.98
C ASP A 73 -0.12 6.05 2.44
N MET A 74 0.37 4.90 2.85
CA MET A 74 0.22 4.41 4.23
C MET A 74 1.40 4.86 5.09
N ALA A 75 1.11 5.29 6.31
CA ALA A 75 2.14 5.57 7.32
C ALA A 75 1.73 5.05 8.68
N VAL A 76 2.73 4.73 9.48
CA VAL A 76 2.57 4.39 10.90
C VAL A 76 3.16 5.51 11.74
N ILE A 77 2.39 5.96 12.72
CA ILE A 77 2.83 6.85 13.80
C ILE A 77 2.70 6.13 15.14
N LYS A 78 3.45 6.55 16.15
CA LYS A 78 3.40 5.97 17.49
C LYS A 78 3.13 7.06 18.52
N THR A 79 2.13 6.82 19.40
CA THR A 79 1.83 7.72 20.54
C THR A 79 2.81 7.53 21.68
N GLY A 80 2.93 8.54 22.54
CA GLY A 80 3.81 8.52 23.71
C GLY A 80 3.18 7.90 24.96
N SER A 81 1.89 7.57 24.93
CA SER A 81 1.18 7.02 26.09
C SER A 81 0.09 6.02 25.67
N LEU A 82 -0.45 5.31 26.66
CA LEU A 82 -1.60 4.42 26.51
C LEU A 82 -2.86 5.05 27.11
N ASN A 83 -3.91 5.15 26.32
CA ASN A 83 -5.26 5.45 26.79
C ASN A 83 -6.01 4.13 27.03
N THR A 84 -6.32 3.79 28.25
CA THR A 84 -6.90 2.49 28.65
C THR A 84 -8.27 2.19 28.01
N ALA A 85 -8.92 3.20 27.46
CA ALA A 85 -10.22 3.05 26.78
C ALA A 85 -10.07 2.69 25.28
N VAL A 86 -8.85 2.66 24.76
CA VAL A 86 -8.58 2.38 23.34
C VAL A 86 -8.11 0.95 23.14
N VAL A 87 -8.75 0.26 22.21
CA VAL A 87 -8.39 -1.11 21.82
C VAL A 87 -8.00 -1.11 20.35
N PRO A 88 -6.87 -1.74 19.97
CA PRO A 88 -6.52 -1.95 18.58
C PRO A 88 -7.62 -2.67 17.80
N VAL A 89 -7.74 -2.36 16.51
CA VAL A 89 -8.71 -3.02 15.63
C VAL A 89 -8.38 -4.51 15.45
N GLN A 90 -9.42 -5.29 15.18
CA GLN A 90 -9.27 -6.67 14.74
C GLN A 90 -9.24 -6.70 13.21
N PHE A 91 -8.28 -7.42 12.65
CA PHE A 91 -8.19 -7.64 11.23
C PHE A 91 -8.91 -8.93 10.84
N GLY A 92 -9.88 -8.81 9.93
CA GLY A 92 -10.58 -9.93 9.33
C GLY A 92 -9.78 -10.60 8.20
N ASN A 93 -10.49 -11.39 7.42
CA ASN A 93 -9.95 -12.09 6.24
C ASN A 93 -10.62 -11.53 4.98
N SER A 94 -9.87 -10.74 4.17
CA SER A 94 -10.40 -10.20 2.92
C SER A 94 -10.64 -11.25 1.83
N ASP A 95 -10.00 -12.44 1.92
CA ASP A 95 -10.24 -13.52 0.97
C ASP A 95 -11.63 -14.16 1.14
N ALA A 96 -12.25 -13.96 2.30
CA ALA A 96 -13.58 -14.44 2.58
C ALA A 96 -14.68 -13.47 2.12
N VAL A 97 -14.34 -12.25 1.70
CA VAL A 97 -15.32 -11.26 1.23
C VAL A 97 -15.81 -11.66 -0.15
N LEU A 98 -17.12 -11.74 -0.32
CA LEU A 98 -17.79 -12.09 -1.57
C LEU A 98 -18.56 -10.89 -2.12
N LYS A 99 -18.77 -10.89 -3.45
CA LYS A 99 -19.66 -9.90 -4.09
C LYS A 99 -21.08 -10.02 -3.49
N GLY A 100 -21.63 -8.89 -3.08
CA GLY A 100 -22.94 -8.80 -2.42
C GLY A 100 -22.88 -8.81 -0.89
N ASP A 101 -21.71 -9.07 -0.28
CA ASP A 101 -21.57 -8.98 1.17
C ASP A 101 -21.77 -7.55 1.65
N LEU A 102 -22.51 -7.41 2.76
CA LEU A 102 -22.68 -6.13 3.44
C LEU A 102 -21.38 -5.70 4.12
N LEU A 103 -20.98 -4.46 3.85
CA LEU A 103 -19.78 -3.85 4.37
C LEU A 103 -20.10 -2.49 5.02
N VAL A 104 -19.31 -2.11 6.01
CA VAL A 104 -19.38 -0.82 6.68
C VAL A 104 -18.07 -0.09 6.45
N ALA A 105 -18.13 1.13 5.90
CA ALA A 105 -16.97 2.02 5.81
C ALA A 105 -17.01 3.01 6.97
N THR A 106 -15.86 3.28 7.57
CA THR A 106 -15.72 4.32 8.59
C THR A 106 -14.39 5.05 8.42
N GLY A 107 -14.45 6.37 8.56
CA GLY A 107 -13.30 7.23 8.36
C GLY A 107 -13.69 8.66 8.07
N LYS A 108 -13.00 9.28 7.12
CA LYS A 108 -13.31 10.60 6.55
C LYS A 108 -13.93 10.42 5.16
N LEU A 109 -15.19 9.94 5.12
CA LEU A 109 -15.82 9.56 3.85
C LEU A 109 -16.32 10.75 3.03
N TYR A 110 -16.77 11.81 3.72
CA TYR A 110 -17.41 13.00 3.11
C TYR A 110 -16.69 14.30 3.49
N GLY A 111 -15.37 14.23 3.73
CA GLY A 111 -14.58 15.37 4.18
C GLY A 111 -14.62 15.64 5.68
N PHE A 112 -15.34 14.83 6.46
CA PHE A 112 -15.46 14.93 7.92
C PHE A 112 -15.03 13.62 8.59
N ASN A 113 -14.18 13.73 9.61
CA ASN A 113 -13.75 12.59 10.41
C ASN A 113 -14.90 11.95 11.17
N GLY A 114 -14.83 10.61 11.35
CA GLY A 114 -15.82 9.84 12.09
C GLY A 114 -17.13 9.59 11.34
N THR A 115 -17.13 9.73 10.02
CA THR A 115 -18.28 9.38 9.18
C THR A 115 -18.38 7.88 8.97
N ILE A 116 -19.61 7.39 8.81
CA ILE A 116 -19.92 5.99 8.58
C ILE A 116 -20.78 5.88 7.32
N GLY A 117 -20.43 4.94 6.46
CA GLY A 117 -21.22 4.53 5.31
C GLY A 117 -21.44 3.01 5.35
N TYR A 118 -22.47 2.52 4.67
CA TYR A 118 -22.69 1.09 4.49
C TYR A 118 -23.16 0.80 3.07
N GLY A 119 -22.88 -0.38 2.60
CA GLY A 119 -23.25 -0.84 1.27
C GLY A 119 -22.77 -2.26 1.06
N ILE A 120 -22.61 -2.67 -0.19
CA ILE A 120 -22.19 -4.03 -0.54
C ILE A 120 -20.86 -4.02 -1.29
N ALA A 121 -20.15 -5.13 -1.22
CA ALA A 121 -19.02 -5.41 -2.11
C ALA A 121 -19.54 -5.61 -3.53
N THR A 122 -19.19 -4.73 -4.46
CA THR A 122 -19.56 -4.82 -5.89
C THR A 122 -18.50 -5.53 -6.72
N GLY A 123 -17.24 -5.49 -6.26
CA GLY A 123 -16.10 -6.15 -6.87
C GLY A 123 -15.11 -6.62 -5.81
N VAL A 124 -14.60 -7.82 -6.00
CA VAL A 124 -13.51 -8.39 -5.21
C VAL A 124 -12.50 -8.99 -6.19
N ASN A 125 -11.23 -9.06 -5.83
CA ASN A 125 -10.17 -9.60 -6.68
C ASN A 125 -9.84 -8.79 -7.95
N ASN A 126 -10.27 -7.54 -8.04
CA ASN A 126 -9.69 -6.62 -9.02
C ASN A 126 -8.29 -6.29 -8.54
N SER A 127 -7.27 -6.62 -9.34
CA SER A 127 -5.88 -6.37 -8.94
C SER A 127 -5.35 -5.12 -9.60
N VAL A 128 -4.59 -4.35 -8.85
CA VAL A 128 -3.78 -3.24 -9.34
C VAL A 128 -2.31 -3.59 -9.19
N ASN A 129 -1.56 -3.39 -10.27
CA ASN A 129 -0.13 -3.58 -10.27
C ASN A 129 0.53 -2.25 -9.93
N ASP A 130 1.36 -2.27 -8.91
CA ASP A 130 2.19 -1.14 -8.55
C ASP A 130 3.67 -1.51 -8.61
N THR A 131 4.54 -0.60 -8.21
CA THR A 131 5.97 -0.88 -8.24
C THR A 131 6.29 -2.03 -7.29
N ASP A 132 6.93 -3.05 -7.84
CA ASP A 132 7.33 -4.30 -7.16
C ASP A 132 6.20 -5.04 -6.42
N SER A 133 4.94 -4.66 -6.62
CA SER A 133 3.81 -5.16 -5.85
C SER A 133 2.53 -5.34 -6.67
N ILE A 134 1.59 -6.09 -6.10
CA ILE A 134 0.22 -6.24 -6.59
C ILE A 134 -0.72 -6.22 -5.39
N TYR A 135 -1.78 -5.45 -5.50
CA TYR A 135 -2.82 -5.35 -4.48
C TYR A 135 -4.18 -5.67 -5.05
N ARG A 136 -4.96 -6.47 -4.36
CA ARG A 136 -6.37 -6.68 -4.69
C ARG A 136 -7.21 -5.57 -4.09
N LEU A 137 -8.23 -5.17 -4.83
CA LEU A 137 -9.17 -4.13 -4.43
C LEU A 137 -10.53 -4.74 -4.10
N ILE A 138 -11.13 -4.21 -3.04
CA ILE A 138 -12.55 -4.38 -2.73
C ILE A 138 -13.25 -3.11 -3.22
N ASN A 139 -14.10 -3.25 -4.24
CA ASN A 139 -14.95 -2.18 -4.73
C ASN A 139 -16.32 -2.28 -4.03
N THR A 140 -16.91 -1.13 -3.70
CA THR A 140 -18.22 -1.06 -3.03
C THR A 140 -19.16 -0.12 -3.76
N ASP A 141 -20.43 -0.11 -3.37
CA ASP A 141 -21.41 0.92 -3.74
C ASP A 141 -21.56 2.00 -2.65
N ILE A 142 -20.70 2.00 -1.65
CA ILE A 142 -20.67 3.03 -0.61
C ILE A 142 -20.14 4.33 -1.22
N SER A 143 -20.91 5.39 -1.12
CA SER A 143 -20.50 6.71 -1.63
C SER A 143 -19.38 7.32 -0.77
N GLY A 144 -18.53 8.09 -1.42
CA GLY A 144 -17.44 8.85 -0.80
C GLY A 144 -17.08 10.10 -1.59
N THR A 145 -15.88 10.61 -1.38
CA THR A 145 -15.26 11.72 -2.12
C THR A 145 -13.88 11.30 -2.61
N ALA A 146 -13.27 12.07 -3.48
CA ALA A 146 -11.91 11.80 -3.97
C ALA A 146 -10.84 11.78 -2.85
N THR A 147 -11.16 12.33 -1.69
CA THR A 147 -10.28 12.38 -0.50
C THR A 147 -10.78 11.47 0.63
N SER A 148 -11.64 10.49 0.32
CA SER A 148 -12.11 9.55 1.34
C SER A 148 -10.98 8.65 1.80
N ASN A 149 -10.87 8.49 3.10
CA ASN A 149 -9.94 7.55 3.74
C ASN A 149 -10.60 6.85 4.94
N GLY A 150 -9.94 5.81 5.45
CA GLY A 150 -10.44 5.02 6.57
C GLY A 150 -10.36 3.52 6.31
N VAL A 151 -11.34 2.78 6.81
CA VAL A 151 -11.41 1.33 6.69
C VAL A 151 -12.76 0.83 6.26
N ILE A 152 -12.75 -0.37 5.67
CA ILE A 152 -13.94 -1.18 5.46
C ILE A 152 -13.95 -2.32 6.48
N LEU A 153 -15.10 -2.49 7.12
CA LEU A 153 -15.38 -3.53 8.11
C LEU A 153 -16.38 -4.54 7.55
N ASN A 154 -16.23 -5.80 7.97
CA ASN A 154 -17.30 -6.78 7.84
C ASN A 154 -18.34 -6.60 8.96
N LEU A 155 -19.41 -7.39 8.96
CA LEU A 155 -20.47 -7.31 9.98
C LEU A 155 -20.05 -7.79 11.38
N HIS A 156 -18.87 -8.39 11.52
CA HIS A 156 -18.27 -8.72 12.82
C HIS A 156 -17.45 -7.58 13.42
N GLY A 157 -17.33 -6.44 12.68
CA GLY A 157 -16.52 -5.30 13.09
C GLY A 157 -15.01 -5.48 12.82
N GLU A 158 -14.63 -6.48 12.02
CA GLU A 158 -13.25 -6.74 11.65
C GLU A 158 -12.89 -5.96 10.40
N VAL A 159 -11.67 -5.37 10.36
CA VAL A 159 -11.15 -4.65 9.20
C VAL A 159 -10.82 -5.63 8.08
N VAL A 160 -11.50 -5.48 6.94
CA VAL A 160 -11.28 -6.28 5.73
C VAL A 160 -10.63 -5.47 4.60
N GLY A 161 -10.56 -4.14 4.73
CA GLY A 161 -9.88 -3.29 3.74
C GLY A 161 -9.49 -1.93 4.29
N ILE A 162 -8.44 -1.36 3.68
CA ILE A 162 -7.98 0.03 3.90
C ILE A 162 -8.44 0.86 2.71
N ILE A 163 -9.21 1.91 2.97
CA ILE A 163 -9.78 2.76 1.91
C ILE A 163 -8.66 3.44 1.12
N THR A 164 -8.79 3.38 -0.21
CA THR A 164 -7.96 4.11 -1.17
C THR A 164 -8.85 4.65 -2.28
N MET A 165 -8.61 5.88 -2.69
CA MET A 165 -9.30 6.50 -3.82
C MET A 165 -8.40 6.61 -5.06
N ALA A 166 -7.15 6.13 -4.97
CA ALA A 166 -6.16 6.25 -6.03
C ALA A 166 -6.53 5.51 -7.34
N TYR A 167 -7.37 4.48 -7.25
CA TYR A 167 -7.74 3.63 -8.38
C TYR A 167 -9.21 3.77 -8.80
N ASN A 168 -9.87 4.81 -8.35
CA ASN A 168 -11.23 5.09 -8.83
C ASN A 168 -11.17 5.67 -10.24
N SER A 169 -12.07 5.19 -11.11
CA SER A 169 -12.27 5.83 -12.41
C SER A 169 -12.87 7.23 -12.22
N ASP A 170 -12.49 8.17 -13.08
CA ASP A 170 -12.77 9.62 -13.00
C ASP A 170 -14.24 10.05 -12.79
N ASN A 171 -15.18 9.10 -12.80
CA ASN A 171 -16.62 9.39 -12.69
C ASN A 171 -17.34 8.64 -11.56
N THR A 172 -16.62 7.93 -10.68
CA THR A 172 -17.26 7.21 -9.58
C THR A 172 -16.69 7.66 -8.23
N ASN A 173 -17.60 8.13 -7.35
CA ASN A 173 -17.26 8.45 -5.97
C ASN A 173 -17.56 7.28 -5.02
N PHE A 174 -17.44 6.05 -5.49
CA PHE A 174 -17.64 4.88 -4.64
C PHE A 174 -16.34 4.50 -3.93
N ILE A 175 -16.48 4.10 -2.66
CA ILE A 175 -15.35 3.67 -1.84
C ILE A 175 -14.73 2.41 -2.43
N THR A 176 -13.42 2.48 -2.62
CA THR A 176 -12.57 1.35 -2.97
C THR A 176 -11.53 1.15 -1.86
N ALA A 177 -11.12 -0.07 -1.59
CA ALA A 177 -10.14 -0.36 -0.56
C ALA A 177 -9.13 -1.41 -1.00
N TYR A 178 -7.89 -1.29 -0.54
CA TYR A 178 -6.94 -2.40 -0.57
C TYR A 178 -7.46 -3.54 0.30
N ALA A 179 -7.43 -4.77 -0.22
CA ALA A 179 -7.73 -5.96 0.55
C ALA A 179 -6.76 -6.11 1.72
N ILE A 180 -7.27 -6.30 2.95
CA ILE A 180 -6.43 -6.25 4.16
C ILE A 180 -5.32 -7.30 4.16
N ASN A 181 -5.54 -8.48 3.59
CA ASN A 181 -4.53 -9.53 3.55
C ASN A 181 -3.31 -9.14 2.73
N ASP A 182 -3.49 -8.33 1.67
CA ASP A 182 -2.40 -7.92 0.77
C ASP A 182 -1.51 -6.82 1.35
N VAL A 183 -2.06 -5.97 2.24
CA VAL A 183 -1.30 -4.87 2.87
C VAL A 183 -0.82 -5.18 4.29
N ARG A 184 -1.17 -6.36 4.82
CA ARG A 184 -0.82 -6.76 6.19
C ARG A 184 0.70 -6.81 6.43
N ASN A 185 1.45 -7.38 5.48
CA ASN A 185 2.91 -7.44 5.57
C ASN A 185 3.53 -6.04 5.50
N LEU A 186 3.03 -5.16 4.61
CA LEU A 186 3.45 -3.77 4.55
C LEU A 186 3.26 -3.08 5.90
N MET A 187 2.07 -3.16 6.49
CA MET A 187 1.80 -2.55 7.80
C MET A 187 2.74 -3.09 8.90
N GLN A 188 3.01 -4.41 8.92
CA GLN A 188 3.96 -5.00 9.87
C GLN A 188 5.38 -4.46 9.66
N ASN A 189 5.83 -4.32 8.43
CA ASN A 189 7.15 -3.77 8.11
C ASN A 189 7.24 -2.31 8.54
N LEU A 190 6.20 -1.49 8.32
CA LEU A 190 6.14 -0.10 8.78
C LEU A 190 6.22 -0.01 10.32
N VAL A 191 5.46 -0.83 11.06
CA VAL A 191 5.54 -0.89 12.54
C VAL A 191 6.94 -1.22 13.01
N ASN A 192 7.62 -2.16 12.33
CA ASN A 192 8.96 -2.63 12.70
C ASN A 192 10.10 -1.77 12.12
N LYS A 193 9.80 -0.67 11.43
CA LYS A 193 10.77 0.17 10.71
C LYS A 193 11.65 -0.63 9.74
N LYS A 194 11.09 -1.69 9.16
CA LYS A 194 11.81 -2.52 8.21
C LYS A 194 11.68 -1.92 6.81
N SER A 195 12.80 -1.49 6.25
CA SER A 195 12.87 -1.05 4.86
C SER A 195 12.58 -2.20 3.90
N MET A 196 11.84 -1.93 2.85
CA MET A 196 11.51 -2.93 1.83
C MET A 196 12.58 -2.96 0.74
N PRO A 197 12.96 -4.15 0.27
CA PRO A 197 13.83 -4.27 -0.88
C PRO A 197 13.12 -3.79 -2.14
N TYR A 198 13.82 -3.00 -2.96
CA TYR A 198 13.27 -2.32 -4.11
C TYR A 198 14.02 -2.70 -5.37
N LEU A 199 13.29 -3.21 -6.37
CA LEU A 199 13.80 -3.49 -7.72
C LEU A 199 13.42 -2.38 -8.70
N GLY A 200 12.18 -1.88 -8.61
CA GLY A 200 11.65 -0.75 -9.37
C GLY A 200 11.03 -1.14 -10.70
N ILE A 201 10.17 -2.14 -10.70
CA ILE A 201 9.41 -2.57 -11.88
C ILE A 201 7.91 -2.50 -11.65
N LYS A 202 7.14 -2.23 -12.72
CA LYS A 202 5.71 -2.53 -12.79
C LYS A 202 5.51 -3.70 -13.73
N GLY A 203 4.86 -4.74 -13.27
CA GLY A 203 4.75 -5.98 -14.02
C GLY A 203 3.39 -6.66 -13.89
N GLN A 204 3.15 -7.61 -14.77
CA GLN A 204 1.93 -8.40 -14.81
C GLN A 204 2.27 -9.88 -14.93
N THR A 205 1.50 -10.72 -14.26
CA THR A 205 1.62 -12.17 -14.41
C THR A 205 1.25 -12.60 -15.81
N VAL A 206 2.14 -13.35 -16.48
CA VAL A 206 1.84 -14.02 -17.74
C VAL A 206 1.13 -15.34 -17.43
N THR A 207 -0.21 -15.32 -17.53
CA THR A 207 -1.04 -16.52 -17.35
C THR A 207 -0.82 -17.56 -18.46
N ASP A 208 -1.27 -18.79 -18.22
CA ASP A 208 -1.18 -19.86 -19.24
C ASP A 208 -1.85 -19.50 -20.54
N GLU A 209 -2.99 -18.81 -20.47
CA GLU A 209 -3.74 -18.35 -21.63
C GLU A 209 -2.96 -17.27 -22.41
N ILE A 210 -2.40 -16.28 -21.70
CA ILE A 210 -1.59 -15.20 -22.30
C ILE A 210 -0.32 -15.79 -22.93
N ALA A 211 0.35 -16.74 -22.21
CA ALA A 211 1.54 -17.42 -22.71
C ALA A 211 1.27 -18.15 -24.03
N ALA A 212 0.18 -18.94 -24.07
CA ALA A 212 -0.18 -19.72 -25.24
C ALA A 212 -0.60 -18.84 -26.45
N THR A 213 -1.44 -17.81 -26.20
CA THR A 213 -1.98 -16.95 -27.24
C THR A 213 -0.92 -16.04 -27.85
N ASN A 214 -0.07 -15.42 -27.00
CA ASN A 214 0.90 -14.41 -27.44
C ASN A 214 2.33 -14.96 -27.61
N LYS A 215 2.55 -16.24 -27.32
CA LYS A 215 3.88 -16.89 -27.33
C LYS A 215 4.89 -16.13 -26.45
N ILE A 216 4.43 -15.70 -25.27
CA ILE A 216 5.25 -15.01 -24.27
C ILE A 216 5.68 -16.04 -23.20
N PRO A 217 6.93 -16.05 -22.75
CA PRO A 217 7.36 -16.92 -21.64
C PRO A 217 6.55 -16.65 -20.38
N LYS A 218 6.29 -17.71 -19.58
CA LYS A 218 5.70 -17.56 -18.24
C LYS A 218 6.64 -16.77 -17.34
N GLY A 219 6.09 -15.99 -16.42
CA GLY A 219 6.80 -15.13 -15.52
C GLY A 219 6.10 -13.81 -15.31
N ILE A 220 6.86 -12.76 -15.01
CA ILE A 220 6.38 -11.39 -14.86
C ILE A 220 6.75 -10.59 -16.10
N TYR A 221 5.77 -10.23 -16.92
CA TYR A 221 5.95 -9.30 -18.02
C TYR A 221 6.08 -7.88 -17.47
N ILE A 222 7.20 -7.22 -17.72
CA ILE A 222 7.50 -5.87 -17.27
C ILE A 222 6.80 -4.87 -18.17
N SER A 223 5.83 -4.13 -17.63
CA SER A 223 5.13 -3.06 -18.34
C SER A 223 5.87 -1.72 -18.26
N ALA A 224 6.52 -1.45 -17.12
CA ALA A 224 7.33 -0.25 -16.90
C ALA A 224 8.50 -0.53 -15.96
N VAL A 225 9.53 0.30 -16.06
CA VAL A 225 10.69 0.31 -15.16
C VAL A 225 10.84 1.74 -14.62
N GLU A 226 10.90 1.87 -13.30
CA GLU A 226 11.04 3.16 -12.65
C GLU A 226 12.41 3.78 -12.92
N THR A 227 12.43 5.07 -13.26
CA THR A 227 13.66 5.79 -13.55
C THR A 227 14.60 5.81 -12.35
N ASN A 228 15.88 5.59 -12.57
CA ASN A 228 16.93 5.48 -11.54
C ASN A 228 16.81 4.28 -10.59
N SER A 229 15.86 3.37 -10.79
CA SER A 229 15.74 2.13 -10.02
C SER A 229 16.93 1.19 -10.25
N PRO A 230 17.13 0.17 -9.41
CA PRO A 230 18.07 -0.92 -9.65
C PRO A 230 17.84 -1.63 -10.98
N ALA A 231 16.59 -1.94 -11.32
CA ALA A 231 16.24 -2.54 -12.61
C ALA A 231 16.65 -1.66 -13.79
N TYR A 232 16.35 -0.35 -13.73
CA TYR A 232 16.74 0.61 -14.76
C TYR A 232 18.27 0.67 -14.95
N LYS A 233 19.01 0.78 -13.85
CA LYS A 233 20.48 0.87 -13.87
C LYS A 233 21.16 -0.39 -14.40
N SER A 234 20.53 -1.56 -14.18
CA SER A 234 21.04 -2.83 -14.69
C SER A 234 20.77 -3.05 -16.18
N GLY A 235 19.83 -2.30 -16.77
CA GLY A 235 19.43 -2.44 -18.18
C GLY A 235 18.25 -3.36 -18.41
N ILE A 236 17.47 -3.69 -17.37
CA ILE A 236 16.15 -4.30 -17.47
C ILE A 236 15.21 -3.28 -18.13
N GLN A 237 14.30 -3.75 -18.99
CA GLN A 237 13.46 -2.89 -19.83
C GLN A 237 12.00 -3.33 -19.83
N SER A 238 11.11 -2.42 -20.17
CA SER A 238 9.74 -2.78 -20.54
C SER A 238 9.73 -3.78 -21.69
N GLY A 239 8.89 -4.81 -21.60
CA GLY A 239 8.85 -5.93 -22.54
C GLY A 239 9.69 -7.14 -22.15
N ASP A 240 10.54 -7.04 -21.15
CA ASP A 240 11.22 -8.20 -20.57
C ASP A 240 10.24 -9.04 -19.75
N VAL A 241 10.56 -10.32 -19.59
CA VAL A 241 9.81 -11.23 -18.71
C VAL A 241 10.75 -11.79 -17.64
N ILE A 242 10.54 -11.43 -16.38
CA ILE A 242 11.29 -12.03 -15.27
C ILE A 242 10.84 -13.47 -15.08
N THR A 243 11.79 -14.38 -15.09
CA THR A 243 11.55 -15.82 -14.95
C THR A 243 12.17 -16.42 -13.70
N GLN A 244 13.23 -15.81 -13.15
CA GLN A 244 13.87 -16.28 -11.92
C GLN A 244 14.47 -15.11 -11.14
N ILE A 245 14.52 -15.25 -9.81
CA ILE A 245 15.33 -14.45 -8.89
C ILE A 245 16.17 -15.39 -8.04
N ASN A 246 17.48 -15.20 -8.01
CA ASN A 246 18.44 -16.04 -7.30
C ASN A 246 18.25 -17.53 -7.61
N GLY A 247 18.01 -17.88 -8.90
CA GLY A 247 17.77 -19.24 -9.35
C GLY A 247 16.40 -19.84 -8.98
N THR A 248 15.57 -19.10 -8.24
CA THR A 248 14.20 -19.52 -7.92
C THR A 248 13.24 -19.05 -9.00
N GLY A 249 12.45 -19.98 -9.56
CA GLY A 249 11.46 -19.71 -10.61
C GLY A 249 10.36 -18.73 -10.14
N ILE A 250 10.05 -17.75 -10.99
CA ILE A 250 9.00 -16.75 -10.78
C ILE A 250 7.89 -17.02 -11.80
N ASN A 251 6.70 -17.35 -11.32
CA ASN A 251 5.56 -17.70 -12.16
C ASN A 251 4.42 -16.65 -12.12
N ASN A 252 4.35 -15.86 -11.06
CA ASN A 252 3.34 -14.81 -10.84
C ASN A 252 3.87 -13.71 -9.92
N MET A 253 3.14 -12.60 -9.81
CA MET A 253 3.52 -11.47 -8.95
C MET A 253 3.66 -11.85 -7.48
N GLU A 254 2.84 -12.76 -6.97
CA GLU A 254 2.94 -13.24 -5.59
C GLU A 254 4.29 -13.94 -5.33
N SER A 255 4.71 -14.86 -6.22
CA SER A 255 6.03 -15.54 -6.12
C SER A 255 7.19 -14.55 -6.25
N PHE A 256 7.02 -13.49 -7.05
CA PHE A 256 7.98 -12.40 -7.18
C PHE A 256 8.12 -11.64 -5.86
N MET A 257 7.01 -11.17 -5.28
CA MET A 257 7.01 -10.45 -4.00
C MET A 257 7.62 -11.29 -2.88
N ILE A 258 7.20 -12.55 -2.73
CA ILE A 258 7.76 -13.49 -1.73
C ILE A 258 9.27 -13.65 -1.90
N GLN A 259 9.76 -13.72 -3.14
CA GLN A 259 11.19 -13.88 -3.38
C GLN A 259 11.96 -12.59 -3.14
N LEU A 260 11.38 -11.42 -3.45
CA LEU A 260 11.96 -10.12 -3.17
C LEU A 260 12.06 -9.87 -1.66
N GLU A 261 11.01 -10.17 -0.90
CA GLU A 261 10.94 -10.01 0.57
C GLU A 261 11.96 -10.86 1.35
N LYS A 262 12.50 -11.92 0.74
CA LYS A 262 13.59 -12.73 1.35
C LYS A 262 14.93 -12.02 1.35
N SER A 263 15.07 -10.98 0.54
CA SER A 263 16.27 -10.15 0.45
C SER A 263 16.13 -8.89 1.32
N ASN A 264 17.23 -8.21 1.55
CA ASN A 264 17.25 -6.91 2.20
C ASN A 264 17.68 -5.83 1.20
N PRO A 265 17.34 -4.56 1.45
CA PRO A 265 17.96 -3.45 0.74
C PRO A 265 19.49 -3.56 0.79
N GLY A 266 20.14 -3.36 -0.35
CA GLY A 266 21.60 -3.49 -0.48
C GLY A 266 22.11 -4.90 -0.83
N ASP A 267 21.25 -5.92 -0.79
CA ASP A 267 21.64 -7.27 -1.21
C ASP A 267 21.87 -7.35 -2.73
N ASN A 268 22.89 -8.15 -3.12
CA ASN A 268 23.08 -8.53 -4.50
C ASN A 268 22.11 -9.64 -4.87
N VAL A 269 21.36 -9.45 -5.95
CA VAL A 269 20.43 -10.45 -6.49
C VAL A 269 20.74 -10.72 -7.96
N ASN A 270 20.60 -11.98 -8.35
CA ASN A 270 20.63 -12.40 -9.76
C ASN A 270 19.17 -12.43 -10.26
N VAL A 271 18.87 -11.67 -11.30
CA VAL A 271 17.57 -11.63 -11.96
C VAL A 271 17.71 -12.18 -13.36
N THR A 272 17.05 -13.30 -13.64
CA THR A 272 16.99 -13.91 -14.97
C THR A 272 15.73 -13.43 -15.68
N ILE A 273 15.92 -12.83 -16.85
CA ILE A 273 14.82 -12.37 -17.71
C ILE A 273 14.84 -13.09 -19.05
N LYS A 274 13.71 -13.04 -19.74
CA LYS A 274 13.61 -13.37 -21.16
C LYS A 274 13.23 -12.13 -21.94
N ARG A 275 14.11 -11.73 -22.87
CA ARG A 275 13.91 -10.56 -23.75
C ARG A 275 13.58 -11.00 -25.16
N ARG A 276 12.56 -10.39 -25.77
CA ARG A 276 12.16 -10.69 -27.14
C ARG A 276 13.26 -10.27 -28.14
N GLY A 277 13.79 -11.25 -28.86
CA GLY A 277 14.66 -11.03 -30.01
C GLY A 277 13.84 -10.91 -31.33
N ARG A 278 14.53 -11.03 -32.48
CA ARG A 278 13.85 -11.00 -33.80
C ARG A 278 12.93 -12.20 -34.04
N GLU A 279 13.37 -13.38 -33.62
CA GLU A 279 12.66 -14.66 -33.85
C GLU A 279 12.13 -15.24 -32.54
N ASP A 280 12.97 -15.29 -31.48
CA ASP A 280 12.66 -15.93 -30.21
C ASP A 280 13.07 -15.08 -29.01
N TYR A 281 12.61 -15.51 -27.81
CA TYR A 281 13.04 -14.95 -26.53
C TYR A 281 14.44 -15.46 -26.18
N LYS A 282 15.35 -14.54 -25.79
CA LYS A 282 16.69 -14.85 -25.29
C LYS A 282 16.71 -14.65 -23.78
N GLU A 283 17.33 -15.58 -23.09
CA GLU A 283 17.59 -15.49 -21.66
C GLU A 283 18.79 -14.57 -21.40
N ILE A 284 18.65 -13.68 -20.43
CA ILE A 284 19.67 -12.74 -20.00
C ILE A 284 19.66 -12.70 -18.48
N GLU A 285 20.84 -12.73 -17.87
CA GLU A 285 21.01 -12.60 -16.43
C GLU A 285 21.56 -11.22 -16.07
N PHE A 286 20.99 -10.63 -15.04
CA PHE A 286 21.43 -9.38 -14.46
C PHE A 286 21.80 -9.57 -12.99
N ASN A 287 23.02 -9.17 -12.61
CA ASN A 287 23.40 -9.03 -11.22
C ASN A 287 23.25 -7.58 -10.82
N LEU A 288 22.42 -7.32 -9.84
CA LEU A 288 22.09 -5.97 -9.39
C LEU A 288 21.98 -5.89 -7.87
N VAL A 289 22.12 -4.69 -7.35
CA VAL A 289 21.96 -4.40 -5.93
C VAL A 289 20.57 -3.84 -5.71
N LEU A 290 19.79 -4.45 -4.81
CA LEU A 290 18.46 -3.95 -4.44
C LEU A 290 18.55 -2.58 -3.78
N GLY A 291 17.64 -1.70 -4.14
CA GLY A 291 17.47 -0.38 -3.52
C GLY A 291 16.65 -0.44 -2.24
N VAL A 292 16.34 0.73 -1.72
CA VAL A 292 15.37 0.98 -0.65
C VAL A 292 14.20 1.71 -1.28
N GLU A 293 13.02 1.27 -0.98
CA GLU A 293 11.80 2.00 -1.32
C GLU A 293 11.60 3.19 -0.37
#